data_67ed953bc2998336af7720df4ef6cf5d
#
_entry.id   67ed953bc2998336af7720df4ef6cf5d
#
_cell.length_a   1.000
_cell.length_b   1.000
_cell.length_c   1.000
_cell.angle_alpha   90.00
_cell.angle_beta   90.00
_cell.angle_gamma   90.00
#
_symmetry.space_group_name_H-M   'P 1'
#
loop_
_entity.id
_entity.type
_entity.pdbx_description
1 polymer ?
#
loop_
_entity_poly.entity_id
_entity_poly.type
_entity_poly.pdbx_seq_one_letter_code
_entity_poly.pdbx_strand_id
1 'polypeptide(L)'
;MRTTHIGHRLLMPFFACVVAVAIGCSSSSDTAVQSFELYTELESGSSVPVRLNGEIQVEDDDEFADSVRIDSVRVLFSRLVLHRSKDDTTEGPRKVKAGPFVLTWSARGMRRNLGADIEPGLFRRMKLEMHKFSGSEATMYSDDAVFRDFTTGKRSTMIVDGVVFVDGEAQPFRVTSERTGNVFVEFEPPVEVTESGTQSVVMSMDMIASLKVTGGIRNPRLPKTLEAIEAAIWTTTKIRKR
;
A
#
# COMPACT_ATOMS: atom_id res chain seq x y z
N MET A 1 -70.04 48.45 -12.12
CA MET A 1 -69.40 48.19 -10.80
C MET A 1 -68.74 46.80 -10.91
N ARG A 2 -67.40 46.72 -11.07
CA ARG A 2 -66.63 45.49 -11.09
C ARG A 2 -65.55 45.61 -10.00
N THR A 3 -65.67 44.80 -8.98
CA THR A 3 -64.75 44.69 -7.86
C THR A 3 -63.69 43.67 -8.23
N THR A 4 -62.44 44.10 -8.30
CA THR A 4 -61.24 43.24 -8.57
C THR A 4 -60.66 42.81 -7.20
N HIS A 5 -60.65 41.50 -6.96
CA HIS A 5 -59.96 40.91 -5.81
C HIS A 5 -58.47 40.73 -6.16
N ILE A 6 -57.60 41.38 -5.39
CA ILE A 6 -56.16 41.20 -5.43
C ILE A 6 -55.80 40.09 -4.46
N GLY A 7 -55.39 38.96 -5.01
CA GLY A 7 -54.84 37.82 -4.22
C GLY A 7 -53.37 38.02 -3.86
N HIS A 8 -53.09 38.20 -2.58
CA HIS A 8 -51.71 38.17 -2.07
C HIS A 8 -51.18 36.72 -2.08
N ARG A 9 -50.19 36.50 -2.92
CA ARG A 9 -49.38 35.28 -2.87
C ARG A 9 -48.24 35.48 -1.87
N LEU A 10 -48.31 34.76 -0.76
CA LEU A 10 -47.24 34.66 0.22
C LEU A 10 -46.12 33.80 -0.39
N LEU A 11 -44.99 34.40 -0.71
CA LEU A 11 -43.76 33.66 -1.06
C LEU A 11 -43.09 33.25 0.25
N MET A 12 -43.11 31.97 0.56
CA MET A 12 -42.23 31.37 1.58
C MET A 12 -40.81 31.20 1.00
N PRO A 13 -39.77 31.73 1.65
CA PRO A 13 -38.41 31.38 1.27
C PRO A 13 -38.04 29.98 1.82
N PHE A 14 -37.79 29.07 0.91
CA PHE A 14 -37.18 27.81 1.24
C PHE A 14 -35.70 28.05 1.63
N PHE A 15 -35.42 27.99 2.92
CA PHE A 15 -34.06 27.95 3.43
C PHE A 15 -33.52 26.54 3.17
N ALA A 16 -32.76 26.37 2.07
CA ALA A 16 -31.98 25.18 1.83
C ALA A 16 -30.75 25.19 2.77
N CYS A 17 -30.83 24.44 3.86
CA CYS A 17 -29.66 24.13 4.70
C CYS A 17 -28.76 23.21 3.91
N VAL A 18 -27.74 23.77 3.26
CA VAL A 18 -26.61 22.98 2.72
C VAL A 18 -25.75 22.61 3.90
N VAL A 19 -25.91 21.38 4.37
CA VAL A 19 -24.95 20.76 5.30
C VAL A 19 -23.73 20.39 4.47
N ALA A 20 -22.74 21.27 4.43
CA ALA A 20 -21.41 20.96 3.92
C ALA A 20 -20.73 20.03 4.92
N VAL A 21 -20.77 18.72 4.64
CA VAL A 21 -19.90 17.75 5.31
C VAL A 21 -18.51 18.00 4.75
N ALA A 22 -17.75 18.86 5.40
CA ALA A 22 -16.33 19.02 5.17
C ALA A 22 -15.64 17.74 5.69
N ILE A 23 -15.44 16.75 4.81
CA ILE A 23 -14.48 15.69 5.04
C ILE A 23 -13.10 16.32 4.82
N GLY A 24 -12.65 17.04 5.83
CA GLY A 24 -11.30 17.59 5.86
C GLY A 24 -10.29 16.50 6.10
N CYS A 25 -9.65 16.01 5.04
CA CYS A 25 -8.32 15.45 5.19
C CYS A 25 -7.36 16.59 5.51
N SER A 26 -7.35 17.03 6.77
CA SER A 26 -6.37 17.98 7.25
C SER A 26 -5.06 17.25 7.45
N SER A 27 -4.07 17.55 6.62
CA SER A 27 -2.65 17.38 6.93
C SER A 27 -2.26 18.40 8.01
N SER A 28 -2.91 18.37 9.16
CA SER A 28 -2.49 19.14 10.31
C SER A 28 -1.61 18.28 11.19
N SER A 29 -0.44 18.78 11.46
CA SER A 29 0.56 18.37 12.43
C SER A 29 0.04 18.51 13.87
N ASP A 30 -1.10 17.94 14.18
CA ASP A 30 -1.53 17.78 15.55
C ASP A 30 -1.41 16.31 15.92
N THR A 31 -0.65 16.08 16.94
CA THR A 31 -0.30 14.84 17.64
C THR A 31 -1.55 14.14 18.22
N ALA A 32 -2.50 13.78 17.38
CA ALA A 32 -3.46 12.78 17.77
C ALA A 32 -2.69 11.47 17.99
N VAL A 33 -2.69 10.97 19.20
CA VAL A 33 -2.08 9.70 19.55
C VAL A 33 -2.82 8.62 18.77
N GLN A 34 -2.21 8.20 17.66
CA GLN A 34 -2.79 7.13 16.85
C GLN A 34 -2.49 5.81 17.53
N SER A 35 -3.53 5.04 17.78
CA SER A 35 -3.42 3.79 18.54
C SER A 35 -2.72 2.67 17.77
N PHE A 36 -2.65 2.75 16.42
CA PHE A 36 -1.98 1.78 15.56
C PHE A 36 -1.19 2.45 14.44
N GLU A 37 0.06 2.02 14.25
CA GLU A 37 0.92 2.50 13.19
C GLU A 37 1.49 1.34 12.36
N LEU A 38 1.53 1.50 11.04
CA LEU A 38 2.13 0.56 10.11
C LEU A 38 3.33 1.21 9.42
N TYR A 39 4.48 0.61 9.63
CA TYR A 39 5.74 0.96 8.99
C TYR A 39 6.12 -0.05 7.94
N THR A 40 6.91 0.37 6.97
CA THR A 40 7.50 -0.51 5.96
C THR A 40 9.00 -0.31 5.88
N GLU A 41 9.72 -1.38 5.54
CA GLU A 41 11.16 -1.40 5.37
C GLU A 41 11.55 -2.37 4.26
N LEU A 42 12.37 -1.95 3.29
CA LEU A 42 13.02 -2.89 2.39
C LEU A 42 14.15 -3.57 3.15
N GLU A 43 14.15 -4.90 3.19
CA GLU A 43 15.30 -5.65 3.68
C GLU A 43 16.49 -5.35 2.77
N SER A 44 17.63 -5.03 3.38
CA SER A 44 18.83 -4.54 2.69
C SER A 44 19.44 -5.65 1.84
N GLY A 45 18.97 -5.78 0.64
CA GLY A 45 19.57 -6.50 -0.46
C GLY A 45 19.95 -5.54 -1.58
N SER A 46 20.17 -4.26 -1.24
CA SER A 46 20.57 -3.26 -2.22
C SER A 46 21.94 -3.60 -2.76
N SER A 47 21.98 -3.96 -4.03
CA SER A 47 23.19 -4.28 -4.81
C SER A 47 24.04 -5.42 -4.23
N VAL A 48 23.67 -6.65 -4.52
CA VAL A 48 24.61 -7.77 -4.46
C VAL A 48 25.20 -7.91 -5.87
N PRO A 49 26.47 -7.57 -6.08
CA PRO A 49 27.15 -7.97 -7.31
C PRO A 49 27.31 -9.49 -7.23
N VAL A 50 26.48 -10.23 -7.95
CA VAL A 50 26.68 -11.65 -8.14
C VAL A 50 27.67 -11.83 -9.29
N ARG A 51 28.95 -11.73 -8.99
CA ARG A 51 29.97 -12.29 -9.87
C ARG A 51 29.97 -13.80 -9.64
N LEU A 52 29.27 -14.53 -10.47
CA LEU A 52 29.45 -15.98 -10.60
C LEU A 52 30.77 -16.22 -11.34
N ASN A 53 31.81 -16.58 -10.61
CA ASN A 53 33.02 -17.15 -11.20
C ASN A 53 32.69 -18.57 -11.71
N GLY A 54 32.14 -18.66 -12.90
CA GLY A 54 31.87 -19.90 -13.59
C GLY A 54 31.26 -19.59 -14.94
N GLU A 55 31.90 -20.04 -16.01
CA GLU A 55 31.34 -20.03 -17.36
C GLU A 55 30.06 -20.88 -17.39
N ILE A 56 28.93 -20.24 -17.10
CA ILE A 56 27.61 -20.78 -17.48
C ILE A 56 27.36 -20.23 -18.87
N GLN A 57 27.39 -21.08 -19.87
CA GLN A 57 26.88 -20.72 -21.20
C GLN A 57 25.36 -20.49 -21.05
N VAL A 58 24.98 -19.25 -20.98
CA VAL A 58 23.56 -18.82 -20.97
C VAL A 58 23.21 -18.50 -22.41
N GLU A 59 22.32 -19.28 -23.00
CA GLU A 59 21.88 -19.10 -24.41
C GLU A 59 21.06 -17.79 -24.65
N ASP A 60 20.79 -17.00 -23.61
CA ASP A 60 20.09 -15.70 -23.69
C ASP A 60 20.76 -14.70 -22.74
N ASP A 61 21.72 -13.94 -23.25
CA ASP A 61 22.48 -12.93 -22.48
C ASP A 61 21.59 -11.84 -21.83
N ASP A 62 20.39 -11.62 -22.36
CA ASP A 62 19.44 -10.60 -21.84
C ASP A 62 18.63 -11.04 -20.61
N GLU A 63 18.66 -12.32 -20.23
CA GLU A 63 17.82 -12.87 -19.15
C GLU A 63 18.25 -12.41 -17.76
N PHE A 64 19.55 -12.24 -17.57
CA PHE A 64 20.14 -11.92 -16.28
C PHE A 64 20.67 -10.49 -16.24
N ALA A 65 20.70 -9.94 -15.05
CA ALA A 65 21.31 -8.66 -14.75
C ALA A 65 22.59 -8.87 -13.92
N ASP A 66 23.57 -7.99 -14.09
CA ASP A 66 24.76 -7.94 -13.23
C ASP A 66 24.37 -7.65 -11.79
N SER A 67 23.43 -6.69 -11.62
CA SER A 67 22.85 -6.35 -10.34
C SER A 67 21.53 -5.58 -10.51
N VAL A 68 20.73 -5.56 -9.46
CA VAL A 68 19.47 -4.81 -9.39
C VAL A 68 19.44 -4.00 -8.11
N ARG A 69 19.06 -2.74 -8.22
CA ARG A 69 18.76 -1.87 -7.09
C ARG A 69 17.28 -1.52 -7.11
N ILE A 70 16.57 -1.81 -6.04
CA ILE A 70 15.17 -1.39 -5.86
C ILE A 70 15.17 -0.06 -5.10
N ASP A 71 14.64 0.99 -5.71
CA ASP A 71 14.53 2.31 -5.09
C ASP A 71 13.24 2.41 -4.27
N SER A 72 12.13 1.89 -4.82
CA SER A 72 10.86 1.83 -4.11
C SER A 72 9.94 0.71 -4.62
N VAL A 73 9.13 0.19 -3.70
CA VAL A 73 7.96 -0.65 -3.99
C VAL A 73 6.75 0.05 -3.40
N ARG A 74 5.75 0.33 -4.23
CA ARG A 74 4.49 0.96 -3.80
C ARG A 74 3.34 0.03 -4.11
N VAL A 75 2.49 -0.24 -3.12
CA VAL A 75 1.34 -1.13 -3.27
C VAL A 75 0.09 -0.45 -2.77
N LEU A 76 -0.93 -0.43 -3.63
CA LEU A 76 -2.27 0.05 -3.31
C LEU A 76 -3.05 -1.05 -2.59
N PHE A 77 -3.49 -0.74 -1.39
CA PHE A 77 -4.46 -1.55 -0.66
C PHE A 77 -5.79 -0.82 -0.57
N SER A 78 -6.83 -1.47 -1.03
CA SER A 78 -8.20 -0.95 -0.91
C SER A 78 -8.68 -0.99 0.53
N ARG A 79 -8.14 -1.89 1.34
CA ARG A 79 -8.56 -2.08 2.72
C ARG A 79 -7.53 -2.80 3.58
N LEU A 80 -7.42 -2.33 4.83
CA LEU A 80 -6.84 -3.06 5.96
C LEU A 80 -8.00 -3.60 6.79
N VAL A 81 -7.89 -4.86 7.24
CA VAL A 81 -8.84 -5.47 8.18
C VAL A 81 -8.06 -6.10 9.33
N LEU A 82 -8.26 -5.62 10.54
CA LEU A 82 -7.75 -6.26 11.76
C LEU A 82 -8.82 -7.20 12.31
N HIS A 83 -8.41 -8.41 12.66
CA HIS A 83 -9.27 -9.43 13.25
C HIS A 83 -8.91 -9.62 14.72
N ARG A 84 -9.86 -9.41 15.60
CA ARG A 84 -9.70 -9.64 17.03
C ARG A 84 -9.41 -11.10 17.34
N SER A 85 -8.62 -11.34 18.40
CA SER A 85 -8.42 -12.67 18.98
C SER A 85 -9.76 -13.25 19.48
N LYS A 86 -9.81 -14.56 19.60
CA LYS A 86 -10.93 -15.22 20.26
C LYS A 86 -10.93 -14.95 21.78
N ASP A 87 -9.74 -14.74 22.31
CA ASP A 87 -9.49 -14.47 23.74
C ASP A 87 -9.68 -13.00 24.11
N ASP A 88 -10.01 -12.14 23.13
CA ASP A 88 -10.31 -10.74 23.37
C ASP A 88 -11.68 -10.60 24.06
N THR A 89 -11.63 -10.06 25.28
CA THR A 89 -12.80 -9.81 26.12
C THR A 89 -13.32 -8.38 25.99
N THR A 90 -12.63 -7.51 25.24
CA THR A 90 -13.07 -6.13 25.03
C THR A 90 -14.35 -6.09 24.17
N GLU A 91 -15.26 -5.20 24.54
CA GLU A 91 -16.43 -4.91 23.72
C GLU A 91 -16.02 -4.25 22.39
N GLY A 92 -16.83 -4.48 21.35
CA GLY A 92 -16.61 -3.84 20.05
C GLY A 92 -16.68 -4.81 18.86
N PRO A 93 -16.50 -4.28 17.64
CA PRO A 93 -16.62 -5.08 16.43
C PRO A 93 -15.48 -6.11 16.31
N ARG A 94 -15.81 -7.33 15.90
CA ARG A 94 -14.80 -8.39 15.66
C ARG A 94 -13.78 -8.06 14.57
N LYS A 95 -14.05 -7.03 13.77
CA LYS A 95 -13.19 -6.59 12.68
C LYS A 95 -13.17 -5.07 12.60
N VAL A 96 -11.99 -4.51 12.56
CA VAL A 96 -11.77 -3.07 12.30
C VAL A 96 -11.25 -2.91 10.87
N LYS A 97 -11.72 -1.89 10.16
CA LYS A 97 -11.39 -1.67 8.75
C LYS A 97 -10.91 -0.25 8.53
N ALA A 98 -9.88 -0.09 7.70
CA ALA A 98 -9.36 1.19 7.23
C ALA A 98 -8.95 1.10 5.75
N GLY A 99 -8.90 2.22 5.04
CA GLY A 99 -8.44 2.36 3.66
C GLY A 99 -9.37 3.16 2.76
N PRO A 100 -8.95 3.43 1.49
CA PRO A 100 -7.74 2.93 0.84
C PRO A 100 -6.46 3.62 1.30
N PHE A 101 -5.31 3.00 1.04
CA PHE A 101 -3.99 3.56 1.34
C PHE A 101 -2.91 2.92 0.47
N VAL A 102 -1.74 3.57 0.37
CA VAL A 102 -0.56 3.04 -0.32
C VAL A 102 0.52 2.73 0.71
N LEU A 103 0.98 1.49 0.74
CA LEU A 103 2.21 1.13 1.44
C LEU A 103 3.39 1.37 0.51
N THR A 104 4.42 2.02 1.02
CA THR A 104 5.65 2.30 0.30
C THR A 104 6.84 1.74 1.05
N TRP A 105 7.51 0.74 0.48
CA TRP A 105 8.83 0.28 0.89
C TRP A 105 9.87 1.08 0.12
N SER A 106 10.88 1.60 0.80
CA SER A 106 11.89 2.48 0.20
C SER A 106 13.30 2.07 0.61
N ALA A 107 14.23 2.14 -0.33
CA ALA A 107 15.66 1.98 -0.05
C ALA A 107 16.22 3.04 0.92
N ARG A 108 15.46 4.12 1.18
CA ARG A 108 15.84 5.18 2.13
C ARG A 108 15.63 4.79 3.60
N GLY A 109 15.20 3.55 3.86
CA GLY A 109 14.96 3.01 5.19
C GLY A 109 13.49 2.96 5.58
N MET A 110 13.26 2.75 6.87
CA MET A 110 11.93 2.56 7.43
C MET A 110 11.05 3.80 7.22
N ARG A 111 9.81 3.56 6.78
CA ARG A 111 8.82 4.61 6.52
C ARG A 111 7.52 4.30 7.24
N ARG A 112 6.94 5.30 7.92
CA ARG A 112 5.55 5.25 8.39
C ARG A 112 4.62 5.48 7.21
N ASN A 113 3.68 4.57 6.98
CA ASN A 113 2.74 4.64 5.87
C ASN A 113 1.30 4.84 6.29
N LEU A 114 0.93 4.31 7.44
CA LEU A 114 -0.42 4.39 7.97
C LEU A 114 -0.37 4.65 9.45
N GLY A 115 -1.18 5.60 9.89
CA GLY A 115 -1.59 5.73 11.26
C GLY A 115 -3.10 5.69 11.31
N ALA A 116 -3.65 4.91 12.20
CA ALA A 116 -5.08 4.76 12.38
C ALA A 116 -5.43 4.80 13.85
N ASP A 117 -6.54 5.45 14.16
CA ASP A 117 -7.18 5.31 15.46
C ASP A 117 -8.05 4.06 15.41
N ILE A 118 -7.69 3.08 16.24
CA ILE A 118 -8.30 1.76 16.27
C ILE A 118 -8.81 1.52 17.68
N GLU A 119 -10.04 1.05 17.80
CA GLU A 119 -10.62 0.68 19.08
C GLU A 119 -9.72 -0.31 19.83
N PRO A 120 -9.57 -0.14 21.15
CA PRO A 120 -8.79 -1.05 22.01
C PRO A 120 -9.21 -2.51 21.81
N GLY A 121 -8.24 -3.40 21.92
CA GLY A 121 -8.49 -4.82 21.77
C GLY A 121 -7.25 -5.64 21.45
N LEU A 122 -7.42 -6.96 21.48
CA LEU A 122 -6.39 -7.94 21.20
C LEU A 122 -6.57 -8.46 19.76
N PHE A 123 -5.63 -8.15 18.87
CA PHE A 123 -5.70 -8.51 17.44
C PHE A 123 -4.73 -9.65 17.13
N ARG A 124 -5.22 -10.71 16.52
CA ARG A 124 -4.43 -11.89 16.14
C ARG A 124 -4.02 -11.90 14.66
N ARG A 125 -4.75 -11.15 13.80
CA ARG A 125 -4.53 -11.18 12.35
C ARG A 125 -4.78 -9.83 11.73
N MET A 126 -3.95 -9.48 10.77
CA MET A 126 -4.17 -8.40 9.82
C MET A 126 -4.36 -8.99 8.41
N LYS A 127 -5.37 -8.49 7.69
CA LYS A 127 -5.60 -8.75 6.28
C LYS A 127 -5.45 -7.44 5.52
N LEU A 128 -4.64 -7.45 4.47
CA LEU A 128 -4.50 -6.35 3.52
C LEU A 128 -5.13 -6.77 2.19
N GLU A 129 -6.13 -6.05 1.73
CA GLU A 129 -6.85 -6.33 0.48
C GLU A 129 -6.25 -5.46 -0.64
N MET A 130 -5.60 -6.09 -1.61
CA MET A 130 -4.99 -5.43 -2.75
C MET A 130 -5.95 -5.52 -3.95
N HIS A 131 -6.56 -4.40 -4.30
CA HIS A 131 -7.43 -4.25 -5.45
C HIS A 131 -7.16 -2.95 -6.17
N LYS A 132 -7.25 -2.96 -7.50
CA LYS A 132 -7.16 -1.73 -8.29
C LYS A 132 -8.43 -0.88 -8.10
N PHE A 133 -8.27 0.41 -8.19
CA PHE A 133 -9.41 1.32 -8.18
C PHE A 133 -10.42 0.99 -9.28
N SER A 134 -11.70 1.06 -8.97
CA SER A 134 -12.77 1.14 -9.96
C SER A 134 -12.67 2.43 -10.78
N GLY A 135 -13.44 2.57 -11.84
CA GLY A 135 -13.45 3.82 -12.62
C GLY A 135 -13.83 5.04 -11.77
N SER A 136 -14.84 4.90 -10.91
CA SER A 136 -15.30 5.98 -10.03
C SER A 136 -14.27 6.33 -8.94
N GLU A 137 -13.63 5.35 -8.33
CA GLU A 137 -12.56 5.58 -7.36
C GLU A 137 -11.34 6.23 -8.00
N ALA A 138 -10.95 5.80 -9.21
CA ALA A 138 -9.86 6.43 -9.96
C ALA A 138 -10.12 7.91 -10.22
N THR A 139 -11.37 8.28 -10.57
CA THR A 139 -11.75 9.68 -10.72
C THR A 139 -11.70 10.43 -9.38
N MET A 140 -12.17 9.80 -8.29
CA MET A 140 -12.18 10.40 -6.96
C MET A 140 -10.77 10.71 -6.43
N TYR A 141 -9.80 9.83 -6.71
CA TYR A 141 -8.44 9.93 -6.18
C TYR A 141 -7.41 10.46 -7.18
N SER A 142 -7.83 10.92 -8.38
CA SER A 142 -6.91 11.37 -9.45
C SER A 142 -6.02 12.54 -9.05
N ASP A 143 -6.52 13.43 -8.22
CA ASP A 143 -5.81 14.63 -7.77
C ASP A 143 -4.99 14.42 -6.49
N ASP A 144 -5.19 13.28 -5.81
CA ASP A 144 -4.42 12.92 -4.64
C ASP A 144 -3.01 12.46 -5.07
N ALA A 145 -1.98 13.13 -4.56
CA ALA A 145 -0.58 12.86 -4.91
C ALA A 145 -0.13 11.44 -4.54
N VAL A 146 -0.74 10.83 -3.50
CA VAL A 146 -0.43 9.46 -3.06
C VAL A 146 -0.99 8.43 -4.03
N PHE A 147 -2.19 8.68 -4.56
CA PHE A 147 -2.92 7.71 -5.38
C PHE A 147 -2.79 7.95 -6.89
N ARG A 148 -2.33 9.11 -7.33
CA ARG A 148 -2.28 9.52 -8.75
C ARG A 148 -1.73 8.45 -9.68
N ASP A 149 -0.60 7.83 -9.34
CA ASP A 149 0.03 6.81 -10.18
C ASP A 149 -0.81 5.53 -10.30
N PHE A 150 -1.75 5.30 -9.38
CA PHE A 150 -2.64 4.14 -9.36
C PHE A 150 -3.99 4.41 -10.05
N THR A 151 -4.29 5.67 -10.39
CA THR A 151 -5.56 6.07 -11.02
C THR A 151 -5.47 6.15 -12.54
N THR A 152 -4.26 6.18 -13.10
CA THR A 152 -4.01 6.40 -14.53
C THR A 152 -3.81 5.08 -15.29
N GLY A 153 -3.99 5.12 -16.61
CA GLY A 153 -3.76 4.00 -17.51
C GLY A 153 -4.57 2.76 -17.14
N LYS A 154 -3.88 1.63 -16.96
CA LYS A 154 -4.48 0.34 -16.57
C LYS A 154 -4.86 0.24 -15.10
N ARG A 155 -4.59 1.28 -14.30
CA ARG A 155 -4.88 1.32 -12.86
C ARG A 155 -4.17 0.20 -12.11
N SER A 156 -2.87 0.38 -11.91
CA SER A 156 -2.02 -0.60 -11.25
C SER A 156 -2.40 -0.80 -9.78
N THR A 157 -2.03 -1.94 -9.24
CA THR A 157 -2.07 -2.25 -7.80
C THR A 157 -0.69 -2.17 -7.18
N MET A 158 0.37 -2.39 -7.97
CA MET A 158 1.75 -2.33 -7.51
C MET A 158 2.61 -1.59 -8.53
N ILE A 159 3.56 -0.82 -8.03
CA ILE A 159 4.57 -0.10 -8.82
C ILE A 159 5.92 -0.34 -8.16
N VAL A 160 6.89 -0.81 -8.95
CA VAL A 160 8.27 -1.03 -8.53
C VAL A 160 9.18 -0.15 -9.37
N ASP A 161 9.94 0.72 -8.72
CA ASP A 161 10.93 1.60 -9.35
C ASP A 161 12.33 1.18 -8.91
N GLY A 162 13.29 1.23 -9.85
CA GLY A 162 14.67 0.88 -9.54
C GLY A 162 15.61 1.07 -10.72
N VAL A 163 16.81 0.53 -10.58
CA VAL A 163 17.86 0.52 -11.60
C VAL A 163 18.37 -0.90 -11.74
N VAL A 164 18.46 -1.38 -12.97
CA VAL A 164 19.12 -2.62 -13.34
C VAL A 164 20.44 -2.29 -14.01
N PHE A 165 21.47 -3.10 -13.73
CA PHE A 165 22.77 -3.01 -14.39
C PHE A 165 22.92 -4.23 -15.29
N VAL A 166 23.17 -3.97 -16.57
CA VAL A 166 23.39 -4.99 -17.62
C VAL A 166 24.64 -4.56 -18.40
N ASP A 167 25.62 -5.43 -18.53
CA ASP A 167 26.91 -5.14 -19.16
C ASP A 167 27.62 -3.90 -18.59
N GLY A 168 27.45 -3.65 -17.29
CA GLY A 168 27.99 -2.48 -16.60
C GLY A 168 27.21 -1.20 -16.81
N GLU A 169 26.18 -1.19 -17.65
CA GLU A 169 25.32 -0.01 -17.90
C GLU A 169 24.13 0.04 -16.95
N ALA A 170 23.89 1.22 -16.36
CA ALA A 170 22.77 1.49 -15.47
C ALA A 170 21.52 1.86 -16.27
N GLN A 171 20.47 1.06 -16.14
CA GLN A 171 19.21 1.27 -16.83
C GLN A 171 18.06 1.41 -15.83
N PRO A 172 17.37 2.55 -15.77
CA PRO A 172 16.21 2.69 -14.90
C PRO A 172 15.07 1.81 -15.37
N PHE A 173 14.28 1.31 -14.42
CA PHE A 173 13.07 0.56 -14.74
C PHE A 173 11.91 0.99 -13.86
N ARG A 174 10.71 0.84 -14.40
CA ARG A 174 9.44 0.87 -13.69
C ARG A 174 8.62 -0.31 -14.11
N VAL A 175 8.25 -1.15 -13.16
CA VAL A 175 7.33 -2.28 -13.36
C VAL A 175 6.01 -1.97 -12.68
N THR A 176 4.91 -2.21 -13.39
CA THR A 176 3.56 -2.06 -12.85
C THR A 176 2.81 -3.37 -12.93
N SER A 177 1.99 -3.65 -11.93
CA SER A 177 1.13 -4.84 -11.87
C SER A 177 -0.32 -4.45 -11.60
N GLU A 178 -1.24 -5.22 -12.17
CA GLU A 178 -2.67 -5.16 -11.92
C GLU A 178 -3.16 -6.30 -11.02
N ARG A 179 -2.23 -7.11 -10.50
CA ARG A 179 -2.56 -8.29 -9.69
C ARG A 179 -3.35 -7.90 -8.46
N THR A 180 -4.43 -8.61 -8.20
CA THR A 180 -5.27 -8.45 -7.01
C THR A 180 -5.09 -9.63 -6.07
N GLY A 181 -5.37 -9.42 -4.78
CA GLY A 181 -5.25 -10.49 -3.80
C GLY A 181 -5.33 -10.01 -2.37
N ASN A 182 -5.03 -10.91 -1.45
CA ASN A 182 -5.00 -10.60 -0.03
C ASN A 182 -3.67 -11.02 0.56
N VAL A 183 -3.08 -10.14 1.35
CA VAL A 183 -1.93 -10.47 2.21
C VAL A 183 -2.46 -10.70 3.62
N PHE A 184 -2.17 -11.86 4.17
CA PHE A 184 -2.54 -12.21 5.54
C PHE A 184 -1.31 -12.24 6.43
N VAL A 185 -1.46 -11.68 7.61
CA VAL A 185 -0.42 -11.59 8.62
C VAL A 185 -1.00 -12.05 9.93
N GLU A 186 -0.44 -13.10 10.49
CA GLU A 186 -0.75 -13.52 11.85
C GLU A 186 0.19 -12.80 12.82
N PHE A 187 -0.36 -12.38 13.94
CA PHE A 187 0.41 -11.81 15.04
C PHE A 187 0.62 -12.89 16.11
N GLU A 188 1.87 -13.27 16.30
CA GLU A 188 2.27 -14.25 17.32
C GLU A 188 3.39 -13.67 18.22
N PRO A 189 3.07 -13.31 19.45
CA PRO A 189 1.76 -13.28 20.10
C PRO A 189 0.85 -12.19 19.52
N PRO A 190 -0.48 -12.23 19.78
CA PRO A 190 -1.41 -11.19 19.36
C PRO A 190 -0.96 -9.78 19.74
N VAL A 191 -1.37 -8.79 18.95
CA VAL A 191 -1.09 -7.37 19.19
C VAL A 191 -2.21 -6.78 20.02
N GLU A 192 -1.86 -6.20 21.17
CA GLU A 192 -2.79 -5.48 22.03
C GLU A 192 -2.75 -3.98 21.67
N VAL A 193 -3.90 -3.43 21.29
CA VAL A 193 -4.11 -1.99 21.15
C VAL A 193 -4.82 -1.49 22.38
N THR A 194 -4.25 -0.48 23.04
CA THR A 194 -4.79 0.12 24.26
C THR A 194 -5.25 1.55 24.01
N GLU A 195 -6.09 2.10 24.88
CA GLU A 195 -6.60 3.49 24.76
C GLU A 195 -5.49 4.56 24.82
N SER A 196 -4.41 4.29 25.53
CA SER A 196 -3.35 5.26 25.79
C SER A 196 -2.01 4.95 25.09
N GLY A 197 -1.91 3.82 24.38
CA GLY A 197 -0.68 3.35 23.77
C GLY A 197 -0.73 3.28 22.26
N THR A 198 0.40 3.60 21.61
CA THR A 198 0.56 3.38 20.16
C THR A 198 1.21 2.03 19.92
N GLN A 199 0.56 1.15 19.19
CA GLN A 199 1.14 -0.09 18.72
C GLN A 199 1.71 0.11 17.31
N SER A 200 2.99 -0.19 17.14
CA SER A 200 3.68 -0.06 15.87
C SER A 200 4.09 -1.43 15.32
N VAL A 201 3.78 -1.65 14.05
CA VAL A 201 4.08 -2.87 13.32
C VAL A 201 4.95 -2.51 12.11
N VAL A 202 6.00 -3.29 11.86
CA VAL A 202 6.88 -3.12 10.71
C VAL A 202 6.69 -4.27 9.75
N MET A 203 6.36 -3.96 8.51
CA MET A 203 6.38 -4.90 7.38
C MET A 203 7.70 -4.76 6.62
N SER A 204 8.56 -5.74 6.68
CA SER A 204 9.75 -5.81 5.84
C SER A 204 9.48 -6.64 4.59
N MET A 205 10.18 -6.33 3.49
CA MET A 205 10.09 -7.04 2.21
C MET A 205 11.48 -7.17 1.59
N ASP A 206 11.83 -8.38 1.14
CA ASP A 206 13.03 -8.64 0.34
C ASP A 206 12.65 -8.83 -1.14
N MET A 207 12.55 -7.73 -1.87
CA MET A 207 12.24 -7.78 -3.30
C MET A 207 13.35 -8.47 -4.11
N ILE A 208 14.61 -8.32 -3.71
CA ILE A 208 15.74 -8.91 -4.41
C ILE A 208 15.71 -10.45 -4.30
N ALA A 209 15.29 -10.99 -3.15
CA ALA A 209 15.15 -12.45 -3.01
C ALA A 209 14.21 -13.06 -4.05
N SER A 210 13.16 -12.35 -4.46
CA SER A 210 12.23 -12.84 -5.48
C SER A 210 12.81 -12.84 -6.91
N LEU A 211 13.84 -12.04 -7.14
CA LEU A 211 14.54 -11.95 -8.43
C LEU A 211 15.72 -12.94 -8.54
N LYS A 212 16.22 -13.45 -7.42
CA LYS A 212 17.32 -14.40 -7.39
C LYS A 212 16.87 -15.77 -7.89
N VAL A 213 17.65 -16.33 -8.79
CA VAL A 213 17.47 -17.70 -9.32
C VAL A 213 18.83 -18.40 -9.42
N THR A 214 18.81 -19.69 -9.73
CA THR A 214 20.04 -20.40 -10.06
C THR A 214 20.64 -19.77 -11.31
N GLY A 215 21.87 -19.28 -11.22
CA GLY A 215 22.57 -18.63 -12.33
C GLY A 215 22.64 -17.10 -12.24
N GLY A 216 21.79 -16.43 -11.45
CA GLY A 216 21.90 -14.98 -11.36
C GLY A 216 20.71 -14.24 -10.78
N ILE A 217 20.57 -13.00 -11.16
CA ILE A 217 19.43 -12.13 -10.85
C ILE A 217 18.66 -11.88 -12.15
N ARG A 218 17.39 -12.18 -12.18
CA ARG A 218 16.53 -11.90 -13.33
C ARG A 218 16.47 -10.42 -13.63
N ASN A 219 16.53 -10.07 -14.91
CA ASN A 219 16.36 -8.68 -15.35
C ASN A 219 14.90 -8.24 -15.16
N PRO A 220 14.60 -7.25 -14.29
CA PRO A 220 13.23 -6.83 -13.98
C PRO A 220 12.52 -6.12 -15.16
N ARG A 221 13.24 -5.75 -16.21
CA ARG A 221 12.66 -5.14 -17.41
C ARG A 221 12.00 -6.17 -18.34
N LEU A 222 12.28 -7.44 -18.15
CA LEU A 222 11.70 -8.50 -18.98
C LEU A 222 10.30 -8.89 -18.50
N PRO A 223 9.32 -9.06 -19.40
CA PRO A 223 7.95 -9.42 -19.04
C PRO A 223 7.86 -10.72 -18.23
N LYS A 224 8.73 -11.69 -18.50
CA LYS A 224 8.80 -12.97 -17.78
C LYS A 224 9.16 -12.84 -16.31
N THR A 225 9.74 -11.71 -15.89
CA THR A 225 10.13 -11.43 -14.50
C THR A 225 8.96 -10.86 -13.68
N LEU A 226 7.92 -10.38 -14.35
CA LEU A 226 6.77 -9.74 -13.68
C LEU A 226 6.14 -10.64 -12.61
N GLU A 227 5.96 -11.93 -12.90
CA GLU A 227 5.36 -12.87 -11.95
C GLU A 227 6.19 -13.01 -10.66
N ALA A 228 7.50 -13.03 -10.77
CA ALA A 228 8.41 -13.10 -9.62
C ALA A 228 8.32 -11.83 -8.76
N ILE A 229 8.24 -10.66 -9.41
CA ILE A 229 8.04 -9.36 -8.75
C ILE A 229 6.69 -9.33 -8.04
N GLU A 230 5.63 -9.77 -8.70
CA GLU A 230 4.29 -9.85 -8.12
C GLU A 230 4.23 -10.79 -6.92
N ALA A 231 4.92 -11.93 -7.00
CA ALA A 231 4.94 -12.91 -5.92
C ALA A 231 5.63 -12.41 -4.65
N ALA A 232 6.58 -11.48 -4.78
CA ALA A 232 7.41 -11.00 -3.67
C ALA A 232 6.59 -10.54 -2.46
N ILE A 233 5.46 -9.84 -2.69
CA ILE A 233 4.61 -9.34 -1.60
C ILE A 233 4.04 -10.46 -0.72
N TRP A 234 3.82 -11.66 -1.28
CA TRP A 234 3.29 -12.80 -0.53
C TRP A 234 4.39 -13.70 0.02
N THR A 235 5.54 -13.78 -0.65
CA THR A 235 6.59 -14.76 -0.36
C THR A 235 7.71 -14.20 0.50
N THR A 236 7.98 -12.89 0.42
CA THR A 236 9.13 -12.27 1.11
C THR A 236 8.75 -11.28 2.19
N THR A 237 7.45 -10.93 2.31
CA THR A 237 7.00 -10.01 3.36
C THR A 237 7.02 -10.69 4.72
N LYS A 238 7.69 -10.04 5.68
CA LYS A 238 7.75 -10.43 7.09
C LYS A 238 7.19 -9.32 7.96
N ILE A 239 6.72 -9.67 9.14
CA ILE A 239 6.20 -8.70 10.09
C ILE A 239 6.84 -8.87 11.45
N ARG A 240 7.12 -7.73 12.07
CA ARG A 240 7.59 -7.65 13.46
C ARG A 240 6.93 -6.49 14.20
N LYS A 241 6.80 -6.62 15.49
CA LYS A 241 6.49 -5.49 16.37
C LYS A 241 7.71 -4.54 16.40
N ARG A 242 7.44 -3.26 16.53
CA ARG A 242 8.47 -2.23 16.67
C ARG A 242 8.68 -1.92 18.15
#